data_3bac2dcb8a4369d4e7a00143c40854ed
#
_entry.id   3bac2dcb8a4369d4e7a00143c40854ed
#
_cell.length_a   1.000
_cell.length_b   1.000
_cell.length_c   1.000
_cell.angle_alpha   90.00
_cell.angle_beta   90.00
_cell.angle_gamma   90.00
#
_symmetry.space_group_name_H-M   'P 1'
#
loop_
_entity.id
_entity.type
_entity.pdbx_description
1 polymer ?
#
loop_
_entity_poly.entity_id
_entity_poly.type
_entity_poly.pdbx_seq_one_letter_code
_entity_poly.pdbx_strand_id
1 'polypeptide(L)'
;MSGYWQCALVCEGRSDEPLAETLQSLMLACRPGDDIAVEVYRPEKAENRSVAAKLAAIAADDVYDLIFVHRDADSAGWEARAEEIRSAGEERAVPVIPVRMTETWALAHLWAEEECRKWLADNASVGRLRALEEMSDPKEVLRRWASRDRTSLLAGDDWGRFRSEAI
;
A
#
# COMPACT_ATOMS: atom_id res chain seq x y z
N MET A 1 -28.12 6.76 -9.16
CA MET A 1 -27.91 5.33 -9.55
C MET A 1 -26.64 4.91 -8.85
N SER A 2 -26.70 3.87 -8.01
CA SER A 2 -25.50 3.24 -7.45
C SER A 2 -24.78 2.46 -8.55
N GLY A 3 -23.46 2.64 -8.67
CA GLY A 3 -22.62 1.84 -9.57
C GLY A 3 -22.03 0.67 -8.82
N TYR A 4 -21.69 -0.42 -9.56
CA TYR A 4 -20.84 -1.49 -9.05
C TYR A 4 -19.43 -1.33 -9.66
N TRP A 5 -18.41 -1.41 -8.83
CA TRP A 5 -17.01 -1.33 -9.25
C TRP A 5 -16.27 -2.57 -8.83
N GLN A 6 -15.76 -3.30 -9.80
CA GLN A 6 -14.87 -4.42 -9.57
C GLN A 6 -13.44 -3.98 -9.83
N CYS A 7 -12.62 -3.92 -8.78
CA CYS A 7 -11.26 -3.43 -8.86
C CYS A 7 -10.26 -4.52 -8.49
N ALA A 8 -9.08 -4.45 -9.05
CA ALA A 8 -7.98 -5.34 -8.71
C ALA A 8 -6.82 -4.59 -8.06
N LEU A 9 -6.10 -5.25 -7.16
CA LEU A 9 -4.79 -4.82 -6.67
C LEU A 9 -3.71 -5.74 -7.21
N VAL A 10 -2.78 -5.16 -7.96
CA VAL A 10 -1.52 -5.80 -8.37
C VAL A 10 -0.42 -5.27 -7.47
N CYS A 11 0.20 -6.12 -6.66
CA CYS A 11 1.29 -5.75 -5.75
C CYS A 11 2.58 -6.55 -6.01
N GLU A 12 3.70 -6.09 -5.43
CA GLU A 12 4.99 -6.76 -5.58
C GLU A 12 5.06 -8.05 -4.77
N GLY A 13 4.56 -8.01 -3.54
CA GLY A 13 4.65 -9.11 -2.59
C GLY A 13 3.38 -9.31 -1.79
N ARG A 14 3.32 -10.44 -1.08
CA ARG A 14 2.18 -10.78 -0.22
C ARG A 14 2.01 -9.81 0.96
N SER A 15 3.08 -9.18 1.40
CA SER A 15 3.05 -8.20 2.48
C SER A 15 2.18 -6.98 2.15
N ASP A 16 1.91 -6.72 0.88
CA ASP A 16 1.17 -5.54 0.43
C ASP A 16 -0.28 -5.86 0.07
N GLU A 17 -0.67 -7.14 0.09
CA GLU A 17 -2.04 -7.59 -0.18
C GLU A 17 -3.10 -6.92 0.72
N PRO A 18 -2.84 -6.62 2.03
CA PRO A 18 -3.78 -5.91 2.87
C PRO A 18 -4.18 -4.51 2.38
N LEU A 19 -3.39 -3.90 1.48
CA LEU A 19 -3.76 -2.64 0.84
C LEU A 19 -5.09 -2.71 0.08
N ALA A 20 -5.54 -3.90 -0.35
CA ALA A 20 -6.82 -4.06 -1.02
C ALA A 20 -7.98 -3.56 -0.16
N GLU A 21 -8.01 -3.91 1.13
CA GLU A 21 -9.04 -3.46 2.08
C GLU A 21 -9.01 -1.96 2.29
N THR A 22 -7.81 -1.38 2.37
CA THR A 22 -7.61 0.06 2.51
C THR A 22 -8.10 0.81 1.28
N LEU A 23 -7.74 0.35 0.08
CA LEU A 23 -8.18 0.95 -1.18
C LEU A 23 -9.70 0.86 -1.34
N GLN A 24 -10.30 -0.26 -0.98
CA GLN A 24 -11.75 -0.42 -0.98
C GLN A 24 -12.42 0.59 -0.03
N SER A 25 -11.89 0.74 1.18
CA SER A 25 -12.41 1.69 2.18
C SER A 25 -12.31 3.14 1.70
N LEU A 26 -11.18 3.50 1.07
CA LEU A 26 -10.98 4.83 0.49
C LEU A 26 -11.95 5.10 -0.67
N MET A 27 -12.14 4.13 -1.55
CA MET A 27 -13.10 4.27 -2.64
C MET A 27 -14.53 4.42 -2.13
N LEU A 28 -14.96 3.62 -1.15
CA LEU A 28 -16.28 3.73 -0.52
C LEU A 28 -16.48 5.11 0.13
N ALA A 29 -15.44 5.66 0.77
CA ALA A 29 -15.49 7.01 1.34
C ALA A 29 -15.63 8.10 0.28
N CYS A 30 -14.98 7.93 -0.88
CA CYS A 30 -15.05 8.90 -1.99
C CYS A 30 -16.31 8.77 -2.85
N ARG A 31 -16.93 7.60 -2.85
CA ARG A 31 -18.11 7.27 -3.68
C ARG A 31 -19.22 6.66 -2.84
N PRO A 32 -19.80 7.45 -1.91
CA PRO A 32 -20.85 6.95 -1.04
C PRO A 32 -22.08 6.56 -1.88
N GLY A 33 -22.52 5.31 -1.71
CA GLY A 33 -23.67 4.76 -2.43
C GLY A 33 -23.30 3.87 -3.63
N ASP A 34 -22.03 3.77 -4.01
CA ASP A 34 -21.55 2.75 -4.94
C ASP A 34 -21.22 1.46 -4.17
N ASP A 35 -21.33 0.33 -4.87
CA ASP A 35 -20.89 -0.98 -4.39
C ASP A 35 -19.51 -1.26 -4.97
N ILE A 36 -18.51 -1.49 -4.11
CA ILE A 36 -17.10 -1.54 -4.51
C ILE A 36 -16.44 -2.77 -3.94
N ALA A 37 -15.81 -3.55 -4.80
CA ALA A 37 -14.95 -4.66 -4.42
C ALA A 37 -13.53 -4.42 -4.93
N VAL A 38 -12.53 -4.57 -4.05
CA VAL A 38 -11.10 -4.56 -4.42
C VAL A 38 -10.50 -5.90 -4.04
N GLU A 39 -10.06 -6.67 -5.01
CA GLU A 39 -9.46 -7.98 -4.78
C GLU A 39 -7.99 -8.02 -5.20
N VAL A 40 -7.22 -8.87 -4.54
CA VAL A 40 -5.80 -9.07 -4.89
C VAL A 40 -5.70 -9.95 -6.13
N TYR A 41 -5.14 -9.41 -7.20
CA TYR A 41 -4.86 -10.18 -8.39
C TYR A 41 -3.59 -11.02 -8.25
N ARG A 42 -3.75 -12.34 -8.33
CA ARG A 42 -2.66 -13.30 -8.28
C ARG A 42 -2.60 -14.06 -9.59
N PRO A 43 -1.64 -13.74 -10.49
CA PRO A 43 -1.49 -14.47 -11.73
C PRO A 43 -1.14 -15.93 -11.44
N GLU A 44 -1.82 -16.86 -12.12
CA GLU A 44 -1.63 -18.31 -11.93
C GLU A 44 -0.19 -18.78 -12.20
N LYS A 45 0.54 -18.05 -13.07
CA LYS A 45 1.93 -18.36 -13.42
C LYS A 45 2.85 -17.25 -12.89
N ALA A 46 3.53 -17.54 -11.80
CA ALA A 46 4.47 -16.63 -11.13
C ALA A 46 5.77 -16.33 -11.93
N GLU A 47 5.89 -16.80 -13.17
CA GLU A 47 7.15 -16.73 -13.94
C GLU A 47 7.52 -15.34 -14.42
N ASN A 48 6.57 -14.42 -14.52
CA ASN A 48 6.86 -13.06 -14.95
C ASN A 48 6.43 -12.02 -13.90
N ARG A 49 7.41 -11.46 -13.23
CA ARG A 49 7.21 -10.51 -12.11
C ARG A 49 7.17 -9.04 -12.56
N SER A 50 7.33 -8.74 -13.84
CA SER A 50 7.27 -7.36 -14.31
C SER A 50 5.85 -6.79 -14.21
N VAL A 51 5.74 -5.48 -13.97
CA VAL A 51 4.45 -4.76 -13.96
C VAL A 51 3.73 -4.96 -15.28
N ALA A 52 4.43 -4.78 -16.40
CA ALA A 52 3.85 -4.93 -17.73
C ALA A 52 3.24 -6.33 -17.96
N ALA A 53 3.93 -7.38 -17.52
CA ALA A 53 3.40 -8.74 -17.67
C ALA A 53 2.19 -9.02 -16.77
N LYS A 54 2.18 -8.49 -15.54
CA LYS A 54 1.02 -8.61 -14.65
C LYS A 54 -0.17 -7.85 -15.23
N LEU A 55 0.06 -6.64 -15.76
CA LEU A 55 -1.00 -5.84 -16.38
C LEU A 55 -1.51 -6.48 -17.67
N ALA A 56 -0.65 -7.04 -18.51
CA ALA A 56 -1.09 -7.77 -19.70
C ALA A 56 -1.92 -9.01 -19.37
N ALA A 57 -1.58 -9.72 -18.28
CA ALA A 57 -2.35 -10.87 -17.83
C ALA A 57 -3.74 -10.47 -17.32
N ILE A 58 -3.84 -9.44 -16.48
CA ILE A 58 -5.12 -9.00 -15.93
C ILE A 58 -6.01 -8.31 -16.98
N ALA A 59 -5.40 -7.62 -17.95
CA ALA A 59 -6.13 -7.00 -19.06
C ALA A 59 -6.86 -8.02 -19.93
N ALA A 60 -6.32 -9.23 -20.02
CA ALA A 60 -6.95 -10.31 -20.78
C ALA A 60 -8.25 -10.82 -20.14
N ASP A 61 -8.41 -10.65 -18.84
CA ASP A 61 -9.61 -11.10 -18.11
C ASP A 61 -10.78 -10.12 -18.28
N ASP A 62 -10.52 -8.87 -18.60
CA ASP A 62 -11.49 -7.77 -18.89
C ASP A 62 -12.68 -7.66 -17.90
N VAL A 63 -12.46 -8.03 -16.65
CA VAL A 63 -13.52 -8.04 -15.62
C VAL A 63 -13.41 -6.86 -14.65
N TYR A 64 -12.30 -6.11 -14.69
CA TYR A 64 -12.01 -5.04 -13.74
C TYR A 64 -12.24 -3.66 -14.33
N ASP A 65 -12.90 -2.79 -13.56
CA ASP A 65 -13.09 -1.37 -13.90
C ASP A 65 -11.84 -0.55 -13.63
N LEU A 66 -11.10 -0.87 -12.55
CA LEU A 66 -9.84 -0.24 -12.18
C LEU A 66 -8.81 -1.29 -11.72
N ILE A 67 -7.54 -1.00 -11.98
CA ILE A 67 -6.42 -1.86 -11.59
C ILE A 67 -5.44 -1.01 -10.78
N PHE A 68 -5.45 -1.15 -9.47
CA PHE A 68 -4.46 -0.52 -8.59
C PHE A 68 -3.13 -1.26 -8.71
N VAL A 69 -2.04 -0.52 -8.99
CA VAL A 69 -0.70 -1.09 -9.14
C VAL A 69 0.20 -0.54 -8.05
N HIS A 70 0.46 -1.36 -7.06
CA HIS A 70 1.35 -1.01 -5.96
C HIS A 70 2.81 -1.30 -6.31
N ARG A 71 3.65 -0.28 -6.16
CA ARG A 71 5.11 -0.33 -6.30
C ARG A 71 5.76 0.60 -5.30
N ASP A 72 6.71 0.12 -4.52
CA ASP A 72 7.53 0.99 -3.70
C ASP A 72 8.42 1.88 -4.61
N ALA A 73 8.51 3.16 -4.29
CA ALA A 73 9.35 4.09 -5.07
C ALA A 73 10.85 3.74 -4.95
N ASP A 74 11.27 3.31 -3.77
CA ASP A 74 12.66 2.96 -3.45
C ASP A 74 13.68 3.98 -3.99
N SER A 75 14.80 3.48 -4.53
CA SER A 75 15.83 4.30 -5.15
C SER A 75 15.47 4.82 -6.54
N ALA A 76 14.46 4.25 -7.19
CA ALA A 76 14.05 4.67 -8.53
C ALA A 76 13.26 5.99 -8.51
N GLY A 77 12.57 6.26 -7.41
CA GLY A 77 11.73 7.42 -7.25
C GLY A 77 10.31 7.24 -7.79
N TRP A 78 9.43 8.09 -7.31
CA TRP A 78 8.00 8.04 -7.61
C TRP A 78 7.71 8.20 -9.11
N GLU A 79 8.34 9.18 -9.77
CA GLU A 79 8.12 9.47 -11.18
C GLU A 79 8.47 8.29 -12.08
N ALA A 80 9.60 7.62 -11.80
CA ALA A 80 10.04 6.49 -12.59
C ALA A 80 9.08 5.30 -12.44
N ARG A 81 8.56 5.05 -11.22
CA ARG A 81 7.57 3.99 -11.00
C ARG A 81 6.22 4.29 -11.64
N ALA A 82 5.77 5.54 -11.56
CA ALA A 82 4.54 5.96 -12.23
C ALA A 82 4.66 5.84 -13.77
N GLU A 83 5.83 6.14 -14.32
CA GLU A 83 6.08 5.97 -15.76
C GLU A 83 6.16 4.50 -16.17
N GLU A 84 6.77 3.64 -15.35
CA GLU A 84 6.77 2.18 -15.56
C GLU A 84 5.34 1.64 -15.72
N ILE A 85 4.43 2.07 -14.83
CA ILE A 85 3.03 1.64 -14.85
C ILE A 85 2.30 2.20 -16.10
N ARG A 86 2.47 3.49 -16.40
CA ARG A 86 1.84 4.13 -17.57
C ARG A 86 2.33 3.52 -18.88
N SER A 87 3.63 3.26 -18.99
CA SER A 87 4.26 2.67 -20.18
C SER A 87 3.81 1.23 -20.46
N ALA A 88 3.20 0.55 -19.48
CA ALA A 88 2.61 -0.76 -19.71
C ALA A 88 1.34 -0.72 -20.56
N GLY A 89 0.75 0.47 -20.79
CA GLY A 89 -0.32 0.68 -21.76
C GLY A 89 -1.71 0.22 -21.32
N GLU A 90 -1.93 -0.10 -20.04
CA GLU A 90 -3.25 -0.42 -19.50
C GLU A 90 -3.91 0.86 -18.94
N GLU A 91 -4.97 1.34 -19.63
CA GLU A 91 -5.63 2.61 -19.29
C GLU A 91 -6.36 2.60 -17.94
N ARG A 92 -6.75 1.42 -17.45
CA ARG A 92 -7.41 1.25 -16.15
C ARG A 92 -6.42 1.20 -14.98
N ALA A 93 -5.11 1.22 -15.27
CA ALA A 93 -4.07 1.12 -14.26
C ALA A 93 -3.91 2.43 -13.47
N VAL A 94 -4.06 2.35 -12.16
CA VAL A 94 -3.91 3.46 -11.21
C VAL A 94 -2.66 3.21 -10.37
N PRO A 95 -1.63 4.07 -10.45
CA PRO A 95 -0.43 3.95 -9.64
C PRO A 95 -0.72 4.18 -8.14
N VAL A 96 -0.26 3.26 -7.29
CA VAL A 96 -0.30 3.35 -5.83
C VAL A 96 1.15 3.23 -5.34
N ILE A 97 1.83 4.37 -5.21
CA ILE A 97 3.27 4.41 -5.02
C ILE A 97 3.61 5.19 -3.74
N PRO A 98 3.98 4.53 -2.64
CA PRO A 98 4.56 5.22 -1.49
C PRO A 98 5.93 5.81 -1.86
N VAL A 99 6.26 7.00 -1.32
CA VAL A 99 7.52 7.70 -1.60
C VAL A 99 8.74 6.85 -1.23
N ARG A 100 8.61 6.03 -0.19
CA ARG A 100 9.62 5.06 0.22
C ARG A 100 9.04 3.65 0.18
N MET A 101 8.23 3.33 1.16
CA MET A 101 7.57 2.05 1.34
C MET A 101 6.28 2.22 2.15
N THR A 102 5.41 1.25 2.10
CA THR A 102 4.08 1.28 2.73
C THR A 102 4.12 1.54 4.24
N GLU A 103 5.19 1.13 4.92
CA GLU A 103 5.39 1.39 6.34
C GLU A 103 5.45 2.88 6.68
N THR A 104 5.85 3.73 5.72
CA THR A 104 5.82 5.18 5.90
C THR A 104 4.38 5.69 6.06
N TRP A 105 3.44 5.13 5.32
CA TRP A 105 2.01 5.47 5.45
C TRP A 105 1.43 5.04 6.79
N ALA A 106 1.80 3.83 7.26
CA ALA A 106 1.41 3.36 8.58
C ALA A 106 1.94 4.29 9.68
N LEU A 107 3.20 4.70 9.60
CA LEU A 107 3.79 5.66 10.55
C LEU A 107 3.12 7.05 10.44
N ALA A 108 2.73 7.49 9.24
CA ALA A 108 2.03 8.74 9.05
C ALA A 108 0.63 8.73 9.68
N HIS A 109 -0.08 7.61 9.60
CA HIS A 109 -1.35 7.43 10.30
C HIS A 109 -1.16 7.48 11.82
N LEU A 110 -0.19 6.72 12.34
CA LEU A 110 0.13 6.69 13.77
C LEU A 110 0.66 8.02 14.30
N TRP A 111 1.13 8.92 13.43
CA TRP A 111 1.56 10.27 13.79
C TRP A 111 0.45 11.10 14.44
N ALA A 112 -0.83 10.79 14.21
CA ALA A 112 -1.96 11.41 14.88
C ALA A 112 -1.93 11.16 16.40
N GLU A 113 -1.33 10.08 16.85
CA GLU A 113 -1.19 9.73 18.26
C GLU A 113 -0.02 10.46 18.90
N GLU A 114 -0.28 11.17 20.01
CA GLU A 114 0.75 11.95 20.72
C GLU A 114 1.91 11.06 21.20
N GLU A 115 1.58 9.87 21.67
CA GLU A 115 2.56 8.89 22.15
C GLU A 115 3.50 8.45 21.05
N CYS A 116 2.96 8.15 19.86
CA CYS A 116 3.75 7.79 18.69
C CYS A 116 4.69 8.93 18.27
N ARG A 117 4.19 10.17 18.21
CA ARG A 117 5.01 11.33 17.87
C ARG A 117 6.18 11.51 18.83
N LYS A 118 5.95 11.44 20.14
CA LYS A 118 7.00 11.53 21.15
C LYS A 118 8.03 10.43 20.98
N TRP A 119 7.56 9.19 20.83
CA TRP A 119 8.45 8.06 20.64
C TRP A 119 9.32 8.18 19.39
N LEU A 120 8.73 8.62 18.26
CA LEU A 120 9.44 8.84 17.01
C LEU A 120 10.50 9.95 17.12
N ALA A 121 10.20 11.04 17.83
CA ALA A 121 11.18 12.08 18.11
C ALA A 121 12.36 11.55 18.92
N ASP A 122 12.10 10.78 19.97
CA ASP A 122 13.12 10.29 20.90
C ASP A 122 13.95 9.12 20.32
N ASN A 123 13.36 8.25 19.50
CA ASN A 123 13.98 6.99 19.08
C ASN A 123 14.35 6.91 17.59
N ALA A 124 13.80 7.80 16.75
CA ALA A 124 14.01 7.81 15.32
C ALA A 124 14.39 9.19 14.77
N SER A 125 14.58 10.19 15.67
CA SER A 125 14.89 11.60 15.30
C SER A 125 13.87 12.24 14.36
N VAL A 126 12.60 11.81 14.42
CA VAL A 126 11.50 12.30 13.59
C VAL A 126 10.69 13.31 14.38
N GLY A 127 10.95 14.60 14.16
CA GLY A 127 10.28 15.71 14.83
C GLY A 127 9.12 16.34 14.04
N ARG A 128 8.89 15.92 12.81
CA ARG A 128 7.84 16.44 11.91
C ARG A 128 7.37 15.36 10.94
N LEU A 129 6.11 15.42 10.54
CA LEU A 129 5.47 14.41 9.68
C LEU A 129 6.26 14.16 8.38
N ARG A 130 6.69 15.23 7.70
CA ARG A 130 7.45 15.12 6.44
C ARG A 130 8.78 14.36 6.60
N ALA A 131 9.39 14.37 7.78
CA ALA A 131 10.62 13.63 8.02
C ALA A 131 10.45 12.10 7.99
N LEU A 132 9.22 11.58 8.04
CA LEU A 132 8.94 10.16 7.82
C LEU A 132 9.37 9.69 6.42
N GLU A 133 9.21 10.53 5.40
CA GLU A 133 9.62 10.21 4.02
C GLU A 133 11.15 10.21 3.85
N GLU A 134 11.87 10.83 4.76
CA GLU A 134 13.33 10.92 4.75
C GLU A 134 13.99 9.76 5.52
N MET A 135 13.20 8.91 6.20
CA MET A 135 13.71 7.78 6.99
C MET A 135 14.39 6.73 6.12
N SER A 136 15.53 6.22 6.60
CA SER A 136 16.27 5.18 5.89
C SER A 136 15.60 3.80 5.99
N ASP A 137 14.99 3.48 7.12
CA ASP A 137 14.36 2.18 7.38
C ASP A 137 13.03 2.35 8.15
N PRO A 138 11.92 2.75 7.47
CA PRO A 138 10.61 2.87 8.09
C PRO A 138 10.09 1.54 8.66
N LYS A 139 10.43 0.42 8.03
CA LYS A 139 10.03 -0.92 8.45
C LYS A 139 10.59 -1.29 9.83
N GLU A 140 11.88 -1.04 10.06
CA GLU A 140 12.49 -1.29 11.35
C GLU A 140 11.92 -0.37 12.43
N VAL A 141 11.69 0.90 12.10
CA VAL A 141 11.10 1.85 13.03
C VAL A 141 9.67 1.44 13.41
N LEU A 142 8.84 1.07 12.45
CA LEU A 142 7.48 0.60 12.70
C LEU A 142 7.49 -0.68 13.54
N ARG A 143 8.41 -1.63 13.27
CA ARG A 143 8.58 -2.84 14.08
C ARG A 143 8.95 -2.52 15.52
N ARG A 144 9.90 -1.61 15.75
CA ARG A 144 10.32 -1.17 17.07
C ARG A 144 9.18 -0.49 17.84
N TRP A 145 8.43 0.36 17.16
CA TRP A 145 7.22 0.97 17.72
C TRP A 145 6.22 -0.09 18.17
N ALA A 146 5.88 -1.01 17.30
CA ALA A 146 4.92 -2.08 17.57
C ALA A 146 5.36 -3.05 18.69
N SER A 147 6.67 -3.28 18.82
CA SER A 147 7.20 -4.22 19.84
C SER A 147 7.44 -3.60 21.22
N ARG A 148 7.26 -2.27 21.38
CA ARG A 148 7.46 -1.60 22.68
C ARG A 148 6.45 -2.05 23.73
N ASP A 149 5.26 -2.40 23.30
CA ASP A 149 4.18 -2.89 24.15
C ASP A 149 4.16 -4.42 24.11
N ARG A 150 4.64 -5.07 25.18
CA ARG A 150 4.74 -6.53 25.27
C ARG A 150 3.38 -7.25 25.26
N THR A 151 2.28 -6.53 25.39
CA THR A 151 0.91 -7.00 25.24
C THR A 151 0.39 -6.88 23.81
N SER A 152 1.17 -6.30 22.90
CA SER A 152 0.78 -6.07 21.53
C SER A 152 0.79 -7.37 20.72
N LEU A 153 -0.29 -7.57 20.02
CA LEU A 153 -0.71 -8.67 19.13
C LEU A 153 0.23 -9.00 17.96
N LEU A 154 1.43 -8.44 17.91
CA LEU A 154 2.28 -8.45 16.72
C LEU A 154 3.41 -9.49 16.80
N ALA A 155 3.08 -10.71 17.17
CA ALA A 155 3.99 -11.85 17.01
C ALA A 155 3.58 -12.63 15.75
N GLY A 156 4.42 -12.61 14.73
CA GLY A 156 4.24 -13.47 13.55
C GLY A 156 3.42 -12.83 12.41
N ASP A 157 2.49 -13.59 11.86
CA ASP A 157 1.70 -13.27 10.64
C ASP A 157 0.75 -12.05 10.78
N ASP A 158 0.55 -11.52 12.00
CA ASP A 158 -0.28 -10.35 12.26
C ASP A 158 0.30 -9.02 11.74
N TRP A 159 1.56 -9.02 11.29
CA TRP A 159 2.22 -7.83 10.76
C TRP A 159 1.50 -7.24 9.52
N GLY A 160 1.02 -8.11 8.64
CA GLY A 160 0.23 -7.71 7.49
C GLY A 160 -1.10 -7.06 7.88
N ARG A 161 -1.76 -7.61 8.90
CA ARG A 161 -3.02 -7.09 9.44
C ARG A 161 -2.85 -5.72 10.10
N PHE A 162 -1.78 -5.54 10.89
CA PHE A 162 -1.47 -4.24 11.48
C PHE A 162 -1.27 -3.15 10.42
N ARG A 163 -0.60 -3.46 9.30
CA ARG A 163 -0.43 -2.51 8.19
C ARG A 163 -1.76 -2.11 7.56
N SER A 164 -2.71 -3.03 7.42
CA SER A 164 -4.04 -2.72 6.88
C SER A 164 -4.91 -1.91 7.85
N GLU A 165 -4.74 -2.08 9.16
CA GLU A 165 -5.49 -1.33 10.19
C GLU A 165 -4.90 0.08 10.43
N ALA A 166 -3.63 0.30 10.09
CA ALA A 166 -2.92 1.57 10.31
C ALA A 166 -2.93 2.52 9.10
N ILE A 167 -3.52 2.12 7.97
CA ILE A 167 -3.68 2.91 6.76
C ILE A 167 -5.17 3.22 6.55
#